data_584c1c7b9bb2a6309d8a239128a05825
#
_entry.id   584c1c7b9bb2a6309d8a239128a05825
#
_cell.length_a   1.000
_cell.length_b   1.000
_cell.length_c   1.000
_cell.angle_alpha   90.00
_cell.angle_beta   90.00
_cell.angle_gamma   90.00
#
_symmetry.space_group_name_H-M   'P 1'
#
loop_
_entity.id
_entity.type
_entity.pdbx_description
1 polymer ?
#
loop_
_entity_poly.entity_id
_entity_poly.type
_entity_poly.pdbx_seq_one_letter_code
_entity_poly.pdbx_strand_id
1 'polypeptide(L)'
;MITLAQAKVGMTDKVDQNIIDEFRRGSWLLEHMVFDNAVSPGTGGSTLAYGYVKLKTPSTAAFRALNTEYVSQEALREDVTAYCKIFGGEFTLDRVIISTSGAVNELDFQIKQKVTGATNLFHYAVINGDRAQHADEFDGLDVFLTGSSTEYNAGTTVDLSTATLRDSAYHAFLDMMDEFVSGMDGTPSAFLANSALAARIKGIARRAGYYTRVEDAFGHSVDAWNDIPIIDMKKYYNGTNTLPVVPISAQGTTSLYAVQIGQDGFHGISPMGNSIIQTALPDLSAPGTLKKGDVEMVAGVVLKNSLKAGVFRDIKVQ
;
A
#
# COMPACT_ATOMS: atom_id res chain seq x y z
N MET A 1 -14.50 -13.07 -22.26
CA MET A 1 -15.36 -12.32 -23.18
C MET A 1 -16.73 -12.21 -22.53
N ILE A 2 -17.31 -11.01 -22.47
CA ILE A 2 -18.63 -10.77 -21.89
C ILE A 2 -19.68 -11.22 -22.89
N THR A 3 -20.67 -11.98 -22.44
CA THR A 3 -21.81 -12.38 -23.26
C THR A 3 -22.87 -11.27 -23.27
N LEU A 4 -23.76 -11.28 -24.26
CA LEU A 4 -24.88 -10.35 -24.34
C LEU A 4 -25.80 -10.44 -23.12
N ALA A 5 -25.96 -11.62 -22.54
CA ALA A 5 -26.74 -11.82 -21.32
C ALA A 5 -26.10 -11.12 -20.09
N GLN A 6 -24.78 -11.14 -20.00
CA GLN A 6 -24.05 -10.44 -18.93
C GLN A 6 -24.04 -8.92 -19.13
N ALA A 7 -23.98 -8.44 -20.36
CA ALA A 7 -24.09 -7.01 -20.66
C ALA A 7 -25.50 -6.44 -20.41
N LYS A 8 -26.53 -7.29 -20.41
CA LYS A 8 -27.92 -6.91 -20.10
C LYS A 8 -28.25 -6.84 -18.62
N VAL A 9 -27.32 -7.22 -17.74
CA VAL A 9 -27.48 -7.03 -16.30
C VAL A 9 -27.52 -5.53 -16.01
N GLY A 10 -28.59 -5.06 -15.42
CA GLY A 10 -28.86 -3.62 -15.22
C GLY A 10 -29.76 -2.96 -16.28
N MET A 11 -30.15 -3.68 -17.33
CA MET A 11 -31.13 -3.20 -18.33
C MET A 11 -32.59 -3.54 -17.96
N THR A 12 -32.82 -4.38 -16.97
CA THR A 12 -34.16 -4.79 -16.53
C THR A 12 -34.56 -4.01 -15.30
N ASP A 13 -35.64 -3.24 -15.49
CA ASP A 13 -36.54 -2.68 -14.50
C ASP A 13 -35.94 -1.93 -13.30
N LYS A 14 -36.02 -0.60 -13.37
CA LYS A 14 -36.17 0.34 -12.24
C LYS A 14 -35.22 0.21 -11.05
N VAL A 15 -34.15 -0.53 -11.19
CA VAL A 15 -33.11 -0.62 -10.17
C VAL A 15 -32.08 0.43 -10.43
N ASP A 16 -31.68 1.14 -9.38
CA ASP A 16 -30.65 2.16 -9.36
C ASP A 16 -29.57 1.96 -10.41
N GLN A 17 -29.40 2.96 -11.27
CA GLN A 17 -28.33 3.03 -12.27
C GLN A 17 -26.93 3.05 -11.62
N ASN A 18 -26.88 2.96 -10.32
CA ASN A 18 -25.64 2.87 -9.52
C ASN A 18 -25.28 1.41 -9.31
N ILE A 19 -24.37 0.92 -10.14
CA ILE A 19 -23.71 -0.35 -9.87
C ILE A 19 -22.89 -0.17 -8.59
N ILE A 20 -23.32 -0.84 -7.52
CA ILE A 20 -22.57 -0.87 -6.25
C ILE A 20 -21.32 -1.71 -6.51
N ASP A 21 -20.20 -1.05 -6.60
CA ASP A 21 -18.90 -1.69 -6.74
C ASP A 21 -18.33 -1.98 -5.35
N GLU A 22 -18.42 -3.23 -4.92
CA GLU A 22 -17.83 -3.69 -3.64
C GLU A 22 -16.32 -3.45 -3.56
N PHE A 23 -15.66 -3.42 -4.72
CA PHE A 23 -14.21 -3.24 -4.81
C PHE A 23 -13.81 -1.78 -5.01
N ARG A 24 -14.79 -0.89 -5.27
CA ARG A 24 -14.52 0.53 -5.43
C ARG A 24 -14.13 1.13 -4.09
N ARG A 25 -12.87 1.45 -3.94
CA ARG A 25 -12.29 2.01 -2.73
C ARG A 25 -11.57 3.29 -3.07
N GLY A 26 -11.81 4.33 -2.28
CA GLY A 26 -10.88 5.46 -2.24
C GLY A 26 -9.48 4.92 -1.87
N SER A 27 -8.47 5.28 -2.61
CA SER A 27 -7.10 4.87 -2.35
C SER A 27 -6.39 5.95 -1.57
N TRP A 28 -6.46 5.89 -0.25
CA TRP A 28 -5.70 6.81 0.61
C TRP A 28 -4.21 6.80 0.25
N LEU A 29 -3.68 5.62 -0.02
CA LEU A 29 -2.26 5.46 -0.32
C LEU A 29 -1.83 6.17 -1.61
N LEU A 30 -2.62 6.04 -2.69
CA LEU A 30 -2.33 6.70 -3.97
C LEU A 30 -2.52 8.22 -3.89
N GLU A 31 -3.43 8.68 -3.04
CA GLU A 31 -3.69 10.11 -2.85
C GLU A 31 -2.56 10.81 -2.08
N HIS A 32 -1.94 10.11 -1.11
CA HIS A 32 -0.91 10.69 -0.24
C HIS A 32 0.52 10.33 -0.66
N MET A 33 0.69 9.25 -1.42
CA MET A 33 2.01 8.80 -1.85
C MET A 33 2.59 9.76 -2.89
N VAL A 34 3.78 10.24 -2.62
CA VAL A 34 4.56 11.01 -3.60
C VAL A 34 5.24 10.05 -4.54
N PHE A 35 5.06 10.24 -5.85
CA PHE A 35 5.75 9.45 -6.88
C PHE A 35 6.94 10.23 -7.44
N ASP A 36 8.13 9.66 -7.29
CA ASP A 36 9.36 10.20 -7.87
C ASP A 36 9.48 9.77 -9.34
N ASN A 37 9.85 10.73 -10.18
CA ASN A 37 9.99 10.57 -11.63
C ASN A 37 11.45 10.37 -12.05
N ALA A 38 12.32 9.91 -11.16
CA ALA A 38 13.75 9.75 -11.44
C ALA A 38 14.08 8.65 -12.46
N VAL A 39 13.09 7.84 -12.85
CA VAL A 39 13.20 6.81 -13.90
C VAL A 39 12.80 7.38 -15.27
N SER A 40 12.89 8.67 -15.47
CA SER A 40 12.44 9.34 -16.69
C SER A 40 13.30 8.98 -17.91
N PRO A 41 12.71 8.51 -19.02
CA PRO A 41 13.43 8.36 -20.27
C PRO A 41 13.81 9.74 -20.80
N GLY A 42 15.03 9.96 -21.11
CA GLY A 42 15.50 11.23 -21.67
C GLY A 42 16.79 11.77 -21.06
N THR A 43 17.15 11.30 -19.87
CA THR A 43 18.44 11.59 -19.23
C THR A 43 19.44 10.43 -19.35
N GLY A 44 19.22 9.51 -20.30
CA GLY A 44 20.21 8.50 -20.68
C GLY A 44 19.94 7.06 -20.22
N GLY A 45 18.71 6.70 -19.80
CA GLY A 45 18.40 5.31 -19.47
C GLY A 45 16.92 5.08 -19.23
N SER A 46 16.23 4.49 -20.19
CA SER A 46 14.88 3.95 -20.00
C SER A 46 14.94 2.60 -19.30
N THR A 47 15.44 2.56 -18.07
CA THR A 47 15.41 1.36 -17.25
C THR A 47 14.30 1.51 -16.23
N LEU A 48 13.51 0.45 -16.05
CA LEU A 48 12.51 0.36 -14.99
C LEU A 48 13.19 0.17 -13.61
N ALA A 49 14.39 0.69 -13.45
CA ALA A 49 15.24 0.55 -12.28
C ALA A 49 15.55 1.93 -11.70
N TYR A 50 15.34 2.09 -10.41
CA TYR A 50 15.61 3.28 -9.65
C TYR A 50 16.78 3.02 -8.70
N GLY A 51 17.94 3.63 -8.99
CA GLY A 51 19.12 3.54 -8.14
C GLY A 51 19.13 4.65 -7.10
N TYR A 52 19.38 4.29 -5.84
CA TYR A 52 19.57 5.25 -4.77
C TYR A 52 20.66 4.80 -3.80
N VAL A 53 21.25 5.78 -3.11
CA VAL A 53 22.34 5.54 -2.16
C VAL A 53 21.76 5.50 -0.74
N LYS A 54 22.03 4.42 -0.02
CA LYS A 54 21.66 4.25 1.38
C LYS A 54 22.90 4.34 2.27
N LEU A 55 22.78 4.96 3.43
CA LEU A 55 23.81 4.93 4.45
C LEU A 55 23.85 3.52 5.09
N LYS A 56 24.94 2.81 4.90
CA LYS A 56 25.13 1.45 5.46
C LYS A 56 25.65 1.51 6.87
N THR A 57 26.68 2.30 7.12
CA THR A 57 27.30 2.45 8.43
C THR A 57 27.53 3.92 8.71
N PRO A 58 26.91 4.50 9.75
CA PRO A 58 27.21 5.87 10.16
C PRO A 58 28.62 5.99 10.71
N SER A 59 29.23 7.19 10.59
CA SER A 59 30.49 7.46 11.27
C SER A 59 30.26 7.66 12.77
N THR A 60 31.26 7.27 13.57
CA THR A 60 31.24 7.49 15.02
C THR A 60 32.24 8.57 15.41
N ALA A 61 32.03 9.20 16.56
CA ALA A 61 32.97 10.11 17.17
C ALA A 61 33.48 9.47 18.49
N ALA A 62 34.75 9.72 18.81
CA ALA A 62 35.37 9.20 20.01
C ALA A 62 36.12 10.30 20.77
N PHE A 63 36.27 10.13 22.08
CA PHE A 63 37.18 10.96 22.87
C PHE A 63 38.61 10.46 22.73
N ARG A 64 39.58 11.36 22.69
CA ARG A 64 41.00 11.03 22.72
C ARG A 64 41.68 11.66 23.93
N ALA A 65 42.73 11.01 24.41
CA ALA A 65 43.60 11.60 25.41
C ALA A 65 44.53 12.64 24.79
N LEU A 66 45.12 13.48 25.62
CA LEU A 66 46.15 14.43 25.18
C LEU A 66 47.34 13.65 24.59
N ASN A 67 47.86 14.12 23.44
CA ASN A 67 48.97 13.52 22.68
C ASN A 67 48.70 12.11 22.10
N THR A 68 47.41 11.74 21.90
CA THR A 68 47.03 10.54 21.13
C THR A 68 46.28 10.95 19.87
N GLU A 69 46.26 10.08 18.88
CA GLU A 69 45.48 10.29 17.66
C GLU A 69 44.11 9.62 17.74
N TYR A 70 43.15 10.09 16.90
CA TYR A 70 41.86 9.43 16.74
C TYR A 70 42.02 8.14 15.94
N VAL A 71 41.25 7.13 16.28
CA VAL A 71 41.09 5.95 15.45
C VAL A 71 40.14 6.35 14.29
N SER A 72 40.62 6.23 13.06
CA SER A 72 39.82 6.56 11.87
C SER A 72 38.63 5.60 11.76
N GLN A 73 37.43 6.18 11.61
CA GLN A 73 36.21 5.44 11.29
C GLN A 73 35.45 6.21 10.20
N GLU A 74 35.10 5.51 9.14
CA GLU A 74 34.49 6.09 7.97
C GLU A 74 33.02 5.65 7.81
N ALA A 75 32.18 6.54 7.32
CA ALA A 75 30.82 6.21 6.93
C ALA A 75 30.83 5.42 5.62
N LEU A 76 30.11 4.30 5.60
CA LEU A 76 29.96 3.47 4.40
C LEU A 76 28.59 3.72 3.76
N ARG A 77 28.57 3.77 2.44
CA ARG A 77 27.37 3.87 1.61
C ARG A 77 27.16 2.58 0.85
N GLU A 78 25.92 2.32 0.51
CA GLU A 78 25.49 1.17 -0.28
C GLU A 78 24.55 1.63 -1.39
N ASP A 79 24.82 1.20 -2.62
CA ASP A 79 23.93 1.43 -3.75
C ASP A 79 22.84 0.38 -3.74
N VAL A 80 21.58 0.84 -3.71
CA VAL A 80 20.40 -0.01 -3.74
C VAL A 80 19.59 0.30 -4.99
N THR A 81 19.06 -0.74 -5.63
CA THR A 81 18.24 -0.60 -6.82
C THR A 81 16.83 -1.12 -6.55
N ALA A 82 15.85 -0.26 -6.68
CA ALA A 82 14.44 -0.62 -6.72
C ALA A 82 13.96 -0.76 -8.17
N TYR A 83 12.90 -1.52 -8.38
CA TYR A 83 12.39 -1.79 -9.71
C TYR A 83 10.92 -1.39 -9.84
N CYS A 84 10.61 -0.66 -10.92
CA CYS A 84 9.24 -0.47 -11.35
C CYS A 84 8.76 -1.72 -12.07
N LYS A 85 7.51 -2.08 -11.84
CA LYS A 85 6.85 -3.22 -12.49
C LYS A 85 5.60 -2.75 -13.21
N ILE A 86 5.27 -3.46 -14.27
CA ILE A 86 4.10 -3.21 -15.12
C ILE A 86 2.99 -4.15 -14.67
N PHE A 87 1.85 -3.61 -14.33
CA PHE A 87 0.68 -4.41 -13.96
C PHE A 87 -0.61 -3.72 -14.40
N GLY A 88 -1.64 -4.51 -14.64
CA GLY A 88 -2.89 -4.03 -15.18
C GLY A 88 -3.70 -5.14 -15.80
N GLY A 89 -4.40 -4.86 -16.88
CA GLY A 89 -5.12 -5.90 -17.59
C GLY A 89 -5.86 -5.44 -18.84
N GLU A 90 -5.94 -6.34 -19.80
CA GLU A 90 -6.70 -6.18 -21.03
C GLU A 90 -8.19 -6.49 -20.78
N PHE A 91 -9.06 -5.82 -21.49
CA PHE A 91 -10.47 -6.19 -21.64
C PHE A 91 -10.85 -6.21 -23.12
N THR A 92 -11.77 -7.10 -23.47
CA THR A 92 -12.24 -7.25 -24.86
C THR A 92 -13.74 -7.15 -24.90
N LEU A 93 -14.25 -6.28 -25.76
CA LEU A 93 -15.69 -6.06 -25.98
C LEU A 93 -16.04 -6.28 -27.45
N ASP A 94 -17.21 -6.85 -27.70
CA ASP A 94 -17.77 -6.89 -29.06
C ASP A 94 -18.27 -5.51 -29.46
N ARG A 95 -18.02 -5.13 -30.72
CA ARG A 95 -18.46 -3.85 -31.29
C ARG A 95 -19.96 -3.63 -31.14
N VAL A 96 -20.78 -4.68 -31.24
CA VAL A 96 -22.23 -4.61 -31.09
C VAL A 96 -22.59 -4.29 -29.63
N ILE A 97 -21.91 -4.88 -28.65
CA ILE A 97 -22.15 -4.58 -27.23
C ILE A 97 -21.83 -3.12 -26.93
N ILE A 98 -20.72 -2.60 -27.46
CA ILE A 98 -20.33 -1.18 -27.25
C ILE A 98 -21.40 -0.24 -27.82
N SER A 99 -21.95 -0.56 -29.01
CA SER A 99 -22.94 0.28 -29.67
C SER A 99 -24.37 0.11 -29.15
N THR A 100 -24.69 -0.98 -28.48
CA THR A 100 -26.02 -1.32 -27.99
C THR A 100 -26.14 -1.39 -26.46
N SER A 101 -25.09 -1.01 -25.73
CA SER A 101 -25.16 -0.94 -24.29
C SER A 101 -26.27 0.02 -23.84
N GLY A 102 -27.11 -0.45 -22.88
CA GLY A 102 -28.32 0.27 -22.46
C GLY A 102 -28.03 1.31 -21.38
N ALA A 103 -28.69 1.19 -20.23
CA ALA A 103 -28.57 2.14 -19.11
C ALA A 103 -27.15 2.27 -18.53
N VAL A 104 -26.29 1.28 -18.74
CA VAL A 104 -24.89 1.26 -18.29
C VAL A 104 -24.00 1.23 -19.53
N ASN A 105 -23.04 2.16 -19.58
CA ASN A 105 -21.99 2.11 -20.61
C ASN A 105 -21.01 1.00 -20.24
N GLU A 106 -21.08 -0.12 -20.96
CA GLU A 106 -20.25 -1.29 -20.69
C GLU A 106 -18.75 -1.00 -20.82
N LEU A 107 -18.35 -0.12 -21.72
CA LEU A 107 -16.96 0.30 -21.87
C LEU A 107 -16.46 1.01 -20.61
N ASP A 108 -17.20 2.01 -20.12
CA ASP A 108 -16.84 2.75 -18.91
C ASP A 108 -16.81 1.84 -17.68
N PHE A 109 -17.74 0.89 -17.63
CA PHE A 109 -17.77 -0.10 -16.55
C PHE A 109 -16.52 -0.97 -16.55
N GLN A 110 -16.12 -1.52 -17.69
CA GLN A 110 -14.92 -2.37 -17.80
C GLN A 110 -13.64 -1.59 -17.47
N ILE A 111 -13.53 -0.35 -17.93
CA ILE A 111 -12.38 0.51 -17.61
C ILE A 111 -12.30 0.73 -16.08
N LYS A 112 -13.40 1.15 -15.46
CA LYS A 112 -13.46 1.37 -14.02
C LYS A 112 -13.09 0.12 -13.21
N GLN A 113 -13.58 -1.05 -13.63
CA GLN A 113 -13.27 -2.32 -12.99
C GLN A 113 -11.78 -2.67 -13.12
N LYS A 114 -11.17 -2.43 -14.29
CA LYS A 114 -9.74 -2.66 -14.48
C LYS A 114 -8.89 -1.69 -13.68
N VAL A 115 -9.22 -0.41 -13.63
CA VAL A 115 -8.55 0.59 -12.80
C VAL A 115 -8.63 0.19 -11.32
N THR A 116 -9.83 -0.18 -10.85
CA THR A 116 -10.02 -0.66 -9.47
C THR A 116 -9.20 -1.91 -9.18
N GLY A 117 -9.16 -2.85 -10.13
CA GLY A 117 -8.35 -4.07 -10.01
C GLY A 117 -6.86 -3.77 -9.91
N ALA A 118 -6.34 -2.89 -10.77
CA ALA A 118 -4.94 -2.47 -10.74
C ALA A 118 -4.58 -1.74 -9.43
N THR A 119 -5.46 -0.84 -8.96
CA THR A 119 -5.30 -0.14 -7.68
C THR A 119 -5.26 -1.11 -6.50
N ASN A 120 -6.16 -2.09 -6.46
CA ASN A 120 -6.19 -3.09 -5.39
C ASN A 120 -4.95 -3.99 -5.42
N LEU A 121 -4.46 -4.36 -6.60
CA LEU A 121 -3.21 -5.11 -6.74
C LEU A 121 -2.00 -4.29 -6.26
N PHE A 122 -1.98 -2.99 -6.58
CA PHE A 122 -0.95 -2.09 -6.06
C PHE A 122 -0.94 -2.05 -4.54
N HIS A 123 -2.11 -1.89 -3.90
CA HIS A 123 -2.20 -1.91 -2.43
C HIS A 123 -1.66 -3.21 -1.83
N TYR A 124 -1.98 -4.34 -2.45
CA TYR A 124 -1.46 -5.63 -2.02
C TYR A 124 0.06 -5.70 -2.16
N ALA A 125 0.58 -5.33 -3.32
CA ALA A 125 2.01 -5.39 -3.62
C ALA A 125 2.83 -4.42 -2.75
N VAL A 126 2.29 -3.25 -2.40
CA VAL A 126 2.95 -2.29 -1.47
C VAL A 126 3.23 -2.91 -0.10
N ILE A 127 2.35 -3.80 0.37
CA ILE A 127 2.55 -4.49 1.66
C ILE A 127 3.31 -5.80 1.46
N ASN A 128 2.84 -6.66 0.55
CA ASN A 128 3.23 -8.07 0.48
C ASN A 128 4.10 -8.43 -0.73
N GLY A 129 4.38 -7.47 -1.64
CA GLY A 129 5.18 -7.75 -2.83
C GLY A 129 6.55 -8.31 -2.46
N ASP A 130 6.97 -9.37 -3.15
CA ASP A 130 8.26 -10.04 -2.93
C ASP A 130 8.82 -10.51 -4.27
N ARG A 131 9.82 -9.79 -4.75
CA ARG A 131 10.50 -10.12 -6.01
C ARG A 131 11.27 -11.43 -5.96
N ALA A 132 11.67 -11.89 -4.79
CA ALA A 132 12.36 -13.17 -4.65
C ALA A 132 11.40 -14.34 -4.84
N GLN A 133 10.13 -14.17 -4.50
CA GLN A 133 9.08 -15.17 -4.71
C GLN A 133 8.47 -15.05 -6.12
N HIS A 134 8.20 -13.82 -6.56
CA HIS A 134 7.55 -13.51 -7.83
C HIS A 134 8.35 -12.44 -8.59
N ALA A 135 9.09 -12.84 -9.60
CA ALA A 135 10.00 -11.96 -10.35
C ALA A 135 9.30 -10.74 -10.99
N ASP A 136 8.00 -10.82 -11.21
CA ASP A 136 7.18 -9.77 -11.82
C ASP A 136 6.59 -8.79 -10.78
N GLU A 137 6.82 -9.01 -9.49
CA GLU A 137 6.44 -8.10 -8.42
C GLU A 137 7.60 -7.18 -8.03
N PHE A 138 7.29 -6.05 -7.39
CA PHE A 138 8.26 -5.21 -6.69
C PHE A 138 8.27 -5.54 -5.20
N ASP A 139 9.36 -5.25 -4.51
CA ASP A 139 9.49 -5.49 -3.07
C ASP A 139 8.58 -4.53 -2.29
N GLY A 140 7.77 -5.08 -1.39
CA GLY A 140 6.85 -4.35 -0.53
C GLY A 140 7.42 -4.04 0.86
N LEU A 141 6.60 -3.40 1.70
CA LEU A 141 6.99 -3.02 3.07
C LEU A 141 7.41 -4.22 3.92
N ASP A 142 6.78 -5.36 3.76
CA ASP A 142 7.12 -6.56 4.53
C ASP A 142 8.56 -7.01 4.28
N VAL A 143 8.98 -7.01 3.02
CA VAL A 143 10.35 -7.35 2.61
C VAL A 143 11.36 -6.31 3.12
N PHE A 144 11.04 -5.00 3.01
CA PHE A 144 11.94 -3.94 3.46
C PHE A 144 12.14 -3.92 4.98
N LEU A 145 11.13 -4.33 5.74
CA LEU A 145 11.13 -4.23 7.19
C LEU A 145 11.51 -5.52 7.91
N THR A 146 11.43 -6.66 7.24
CA THR A 146 11.86 -7.94 7.81
C THR A 146 13.36 -7.91 8.13
N GLY A 147 13.71 -8.12 9.40
CA GLY A 147 15.08 -8.06 9.90
C GLY A 147 15.65 -6.65 10.06
N SER A 148 14.83 -5.61 9.90
CA SER A 148 15.24 -4.22 10.13
C SER A 148 15.23 -3.90 11.64
N SER A 149 15.91 -2.80 12.03
CA SER A 149 15.90 -2.31 13.41
C SER A 149 14.54 -1.76 13.86
N THR A 150 13.63 -1.52 12.93
CA THR A 150 12.25 -1.04 13.14
C THR A 150 11.21 -2.16 13.06
N GLU A 151 11.65 -3.40 12.96
CA GLU A 151 10.78 -4.56 13.14
C GLU A 151 10.58 -4.80 14.65
N TYR A 152 9.43 -4.39 15.15
CA TYR A 152 9.06 -4.55 16.55
C TYR A 152 8.34 -5.88 16.75
N ASN A 153 8.93 -6.71 17.58
CA ASN A 153 8.33 -7.96 18.04
C ASN A 153 8.33 -7.97 19.58
N ALA A 154 7.14 -7.99 20.16
CA ALA A 154 6.97 -7.97 21.62
C ALA A 154 7.50 -9.26 22.33
N GLY A 155 8.03 -10.23 21.57
CA GLY A 155 8.46 -11.55 22.11
C GLY A 155 7.32 -12.46 22.55
N THR A 156 6.10 -11.95 22.62
CA THR A 156 4.87 -12.67 22.91
C THR A 156 3.75 -12.14 22.06
N THR A 157 2.81 -13.02 21.67
CA THR A 157 1.63 -12.59 20.90
C THR A 157 0.75 -11.67 21.75
N VAL A 158 0.47 -10.48 21.24
CA VAL A 158 -0.47 -9.54 21.87
C VAL A 158 -1.90 -9.93 21.46
N ASP A 159 -2.65 -10.51 22.39
CA ASP A 159 -4.00 -11.03 22.08
C ASP A 159 -5.08 -9.96 22.31
N LEU A 160 -5.65 -9.46 21.22
CA LEU A 160 -6.76 -8.50 21.18
C LEU A 160 -8.05 -9.14 20.64
N SER A 161 -8.12 -10.47 20.55
CA SER A 161 -9.24 -11.16 19.88
C SER A 161 -10.58 -10.96 20.58
N THR A 162 -10.63 -11.01 21.91
CA THR A 162 -11.88 -10.89 22.69
C THR A 162 -11.99 -9.54 23.40
N ALA A 163 -13.22 -9.19 23.84
CA ALA A 163 -13.45 -7.97 24.60
C ALA A 163 -12.72 -8.00 25.96
N THR A 164 -12.78 -9.13 26.66
CA THR A 164 -12.13 -9.32 27.97
C THR A 164 -10.61 -9.17 27.87
N LEU A 165 -10.00 -9.79 26.85
CA LEU A 165 -8.54 -9.67 26.63
C LEU A 165 -8.14 -8.22 26.28
N ARG A 166 -8.93 -7.52 25.47
CA ARG A 166 -8.69 -6.10 25.22
C ARG A 166 -8.80 -5.25 26.48
N ASP A 167 -9.79 -5.54 27.34
CA ASP A 167 -9.96 -4.78 28.59
C ASP A 167 -8.83 -5.03 29.60
N SER A 168 -8.17 -6.18 29.56
CA SER A 168 -7.02 -6.47 30.40
C SER A 168 -5.68 -6.02 29.81
N ALA A 169 -5.57 -6.01 28.47
CA ALA A 169 -4.29 -5.79 27.79
C ALA A 169 -4.13 -4.37 27.19
N TYR A 170 -5.15 -3.49 27.27
CA TYR A 170 -5.09 -2.23 26.53
C TYR A 170 -3.97 -1.29 26.99
N HIS A 171 -3.65 -1.22 28.27
CA HIS A 171 -2.53 -0.41 28.77
C HIS A 171 -1.20 -0.92 28.22
N ALA A 172 -0.94 -2.23 28.36
CA ALA A 172 0.28 -2.83 27.83
C ALA A 172 0.41 -2.67 26.31
N PHE A 173 -0.72 -2.76 25.58
CA PHE A 173 -0.71 -2.53 24.14
C PHE A 173 -0.37 -1.07 23.79
N LEU A 174 -0.87 -0.10 24.55
CA LEU A 174 -0.52 1.32 24.36
C LEU A 174 0.96 1.57 24.62
N ASP A 175 1.50 1.01 25.71
CA ASP A 175 2.94 1.12 26.03
C ASP A 175 3.80 0.52 24.91
N MET A 176 3.41 -0.63 24.35
CA MET A 176 4.09 -1.25 23.21
C MET A 176 3.97 -0.41 21.92
N MET A 177 2.84 0.27 21.71
CA MET A 177 2.67 1.18 20.58
C MET A 177 3.58 2.41 20.71
N ASP A 178 3.71 2.97 21.92
CA ASP A 178 4.63 4.07 22.19
C ASP A 178 6.09 3.65 22.00
N GLU A 179 6.46 2.46 22.48
CA GLU A 179 7.78 1.89 22.26
C GLU A 179 8.07 1.65 20.78
N PHE A 180 7.12 1.08 20.05
CA PHE A 180 7.23 0.86 18.61
C PHE A 180 7.47 2.18 17.83
N VAL A 181 6.70 3.22 18.13
CA VAL A 181 6.85 4.52 17.47
C VAL A 181 8.16 5.19 17.86
N SER A 182 8.61 5.05 19.11
CA SER A 182 9.87 5.64 19.58
C SER A 182 11.12 5.05 18.89
N GLY A 183 11.02 3.84 18.36
CA GLY A 183 12.07 3.19 17.54
C GLY A 183 12.22 3.76 16.14
N MET A 184 11.31 4.66 15.70
CA MET A 184 11.32 5.28 14.39
C MET A 184 11.97 6.67 14.41
N ASP A 185 12.44 7.12 13.24
CA ASP A 185 12.98 8.47 13.04
C ASP A 185 11.85 9.46 12.68
N GLY A 186 11.28 10.08 13.69
CA GLY A 186 10.18 11.03 13.56
C GLY A 186 8.79 10.40 13.67
N THR A 187 7.76 11.22 13.44
CA THR A 187 6.36 10.78 13.56
C THR A 187 5.89 10.12 12.26
N PRO A 188 5.31 8.92 12.30
CA PRO A 188 4.70 8.30 11.14
C PRO A 188 3.59 9.16 10.53
N SER A 189 3.47 9.16 9.21
CA SER A 189 2.37 9.81 8.50
C SER A 189 1.06 9.03 8.65
N ALA A 190 1.13 7.72 8.79
CA ALA A 190 -0.02 6.85 9.00
C ALA A 190 0.38 5.47 9.53
N PHE A 191 -0.59 4.83 10.18
CA PHE A 191 -0.60 3.40 10.43
C PHE A 191 -1.43 2.68 9.36
N LEU A 192 -0.88 1.62 8.78
CA LEU A 192 -1.56 0.78 7.80
C LEU A 192 -1.94 -0.54 8.46
N ALA A 193 -3.22 -0.85 8.49
CA ALA A 193 -3.76 -2.03 9.16
C ALA A 193 -4.85 -2.70 8.32
N ASN A 194 -5.21 -3.93 8.66
CA ASN A 194 -6.45 -4.51 8.15
C ASN A 194 -7.66 -4.04 8.97
N SER A 195 -8.86 -4.24 8.44
CA SER A 195 -10.13 -3.81 9.05
C SER A 195 -10.33 -4.35 10.47
N ALA A 196 -9.86 -5.58 10.75
CA ALA A 196 -9.98 -6.19 12.07
C ALA A 196 -9.11 -5.47 13.09
N LEU A 197 -7.81 -5.26 12.78
CA LEU A 197 -6.88 -4.59 13.67
C LEU A 197 -7.27 -3.11 13.86
N ALA A 198 -7.62 -2.41 12.79
CA ALA A 198 -8.08 -1.02 12.87
C ALA A 198 -9.28 -0.87 13.81
N ALA A 199 -10.26 -1.76 13.74
CA ALA A 199 -11.40 -1.78 14.65
C ALA A 199 -10.99 -2.07 16.12
N ARG A 200 -9.96 -2.92 16.34
CA ARG A 200 -9.45 -3.20 17.69
C ARG A 200 -8.74 -1.99 18.28
N ILE A 201 -7.85 -1.36 17.52
CA ILE A 201 -7.12 -0.14 17.96
C ILE A 201 -8.12 0.99 18.26
N LYS A 202 -9.11 1.20 17.40
CA LYS A 202 -10.20 2.16 17.65
C LYS A 202 -10.95 1.88 18.94
N GLY A 203 -11.23 0.60 19.22
CA GLY A 203 -11.88 0.19 20.46
C GLY A 203 -11.03 0.46 21.71
N ILE A 204 -9.71 0.26 21.61
CA ILE A 204 -8.74 0.54 22.67
C ILE A 204 -8.62 2.05 22.90
N ALA A 205 -8.46 2.83 21.81
CA ALA A 205 -8.35 4.30 21.90
C ALA A 205 -9.57 4.95 22.60
N ARG A 206 -10.79 4.44 22.33
CA ARG A 206 -11.99 4.90 23.03
C ARG A 206 -11.97 4.60 24.54
N ARG A 207 -11.48 3.41 24.94
CA ARG A 207 -11.39 3.02 26.34
C ARG A 207 -10.36 3.83 27.09
N ALA A 208 -9.25 4.12 26.46
CA ALA A 208 -8.16 4.91 27.03
C ALA A 208 -8.44 6.42 27.04
N GLY A 209 -9.49 6.89 26.37
CA GLY A 209 -9.80 8.33 26.25
C GLY A 209 -8.94 9.09 25.23
N TYR A 210 -8.10 8.41 24.47
CA TYR A 210 -7.23 8.97 23.41
C TYR A 210 -7.85 8.92 22.01
N TYR A 211 -9.16 8.67 21.92
CA TYR A 211 -9.83 8.63 20.64
C TYR A 211 -9.90 10.03 20.04
N THR A 212 -9.12 10.26 19.02
CA THR A 212 -9.14 11.49 18.21
C THR A 212 -9.60 11.19 16.80
N ARG A 213 -10.12 12.21 16.12
CA ARG A 213 -10.35 12.20 14.68
C ARG A 213 -9.52 13.31 14.08
N VAL A 214 -8.75 12.94 13.09
CA VAL A 214 -7.96 13.89 12.30
C VAL A 214 -8.65 14.06 10.96
N GLU A 215 -8.75 15.29 10.49
CA GLU A 215 -9.14 15.55 9.11
C GLU A 215 -7.92 15.36 8.22
N ASP A 216 -8.08 14.51 7.22
CA ASP A 216 -7.11 14.31 6.18
C ASP A 216 -6.97 15.59 5.33
N ALA A 217 -5.86 15.71 4.57
CA ALA A 217 -5.60 16.82 3.65
C ALA A 217 -6.75 17.08 2.64
N PHE A 218 -7.61 16.10 2.44
CA PHE A 218 -8.79 16.16 1.57
C PHE A 218 -10.12 16.35 2.32
N GLY A 219 -10.06 16.62 3.65
CA GLY A 219 -11.25 16.85 4.46
C GLY A 219 -11.99 15.58 4.90
N HIS A 220 -11.40 14.39 4.73
CA HIS A 220 -11.97 13.15 5.25
C HIS A 220 -11.61 12.98 6.72
N SER A 221 -12.60 12.68 7.55
CA SER A 221 -12.39 12.38 8.97
C SER A 221 -11.90 10.95 9.15
N VAL A 222 -10.66 10.78 9.61
CA VAL A 222 -10.00 9.49 9.84
C VAL A 222 -9.83 9.26 11.34
N ASP A 223 -9.99 8.01 11.78
CA ASP A 223 -9.70 7.64 13.16
C ASP A 223 -8.18 7.73 13.39
N ALA A 224 -7.75 8.35 14.49
CA ALA A 224 -6.33 8.54 14.77
C ALA A 224 -5.96 8.00 16.16
N TRP A 225 -4.70 7.65 16.32
CA TRP A 225 -4.04 7.36 17.57
C TRP A 225 -2.87 8.33 17.74
N ASN A 226 -2.88 9.13 18.81
CA ASN A 226 -1.87 10.16 19.06
C ASN A 226 -1.60 11.07 17.83
N ASP A 227 -2.70 11.51 17.19
CA ASP A 227 -2.74 12.31 15.95
C ASP A 227 -2.19 11.62 14.69
N ILE A 228 -1.84 10.34 14.78
CA ILE A 228 -1.42 9.54 13.62
C ILE A 228 -2.65 8.80 13.08
N PRO A 229 -3.04 9.02 11.81
CA PRO A 229 -4.20 8.37 11.21
C PRO A 229 -4.01 6.86 11.05
N ILE A 230 -5.08 6.12 11.34
CA ILE A 230 -5.12 4.65 11.19
C ILE A 230 -5.89 4.34 9.91
N ILE A 231 -5.18 3.86 8.91
CA ILE A 231 -5.73 3.57 7.59
C ILE A 231 -6.06 2.09 7.47
N ASP A 232 -7.33 1.81 7.23
CA ASP A 232 -7.79 0.47 6.89
C ASP A 232 -7.45 0.17 5.41
N MET A 233 -6.47 -0.71 5.18
CA MET A 233 -6.07 -1.16 3.86
C MET A 233 -7.12 -2.06 3.18
N LYS A 234 -8.17 -2.44 3.91
CA LYS A 234 -9.32 -3.22 3.44
C LYS A 234 -8.90 -4.58 2.85
N LYS A 235 -9.57 -4.97 1.77
CA LYS A 235 -9.39 -6.27 1.12
C LYS A 235 -9.15 -6.09 -0.38
N TYR A 236 -8.50 -7.03 -1.00
CA TYR A 236 -8.32 -7.13 -2.45
C TYR A 236 -8.88 -8.45 -2.96
N TYR A 237 -9.20 -8.50 -4.26
CA TYR A 237 -9.68 -9.70 -4.93
C TYR A 237 -8.57 -10.27 -5.83
N ASN A 238 -8.16 -11.51 -5.57
CA ASN A 238 -7.08 -12.18 -6.29
C ASN A 238 -7.55 -13.02 -7.50
N GLY A 239 -8.78 -12.81 -7.97
CA GLY A 239 -9.41 -13.61 -9.03
C GLY A 239 -10.24 -14.79 -8.53
N THR A 240 -10.06 -15.23 -7.28
CA THR A 240 -10.79 -16.35 -6.67
C THR A 240 -11.42 -15.96 -5.33
N ASN A 241 -10.63 -15.33 -4.46
CA ASN A 241 -11.04 -14.99 -3.11
C ASN A 241 -10.80 -13.51 -2.82
N THR A 242 -11.60 -12.95 -1.90
CA THR A 242 -11.38 -11.63 -1.34
C THR A 242 -10.57 -11.76 -0.05
N LEU A 243 -9.34 -11.28 -0.05
CA LEU A 243 -8.38 -11.39 1.04
C LEU A 243 -8.06 -10.01 1.63
N PRO A 244 -7.74 -9.89 2.93
CA PRO A 244 -7.24 -8.63 3.47
C PRO A 244 -5.89 -8.28 2.85
N VAL A 245 -5.66 -6.98 2.59
CA VAL A 245 -4.38 -6.47 2.06
C VAL A 245 -3.26 -6.71 3.08
N VAL A 246 -3.49 -6.38 4.35
CA VAL A 246 -2.59 -6.80 5.44
C VAL A 246 -3.05 -8.17 5.92
N PRO A 247 -2.25 -9.22 5.74
CA PRO A 247 -2.68 -10.59 5.99
C PRO A 247 -3.04 -10.86 7.46
N ILE A 248 -3.96 -11.79 7.64
CA ILE A 248 -4.23 -12.41 8.94
C ILE A 248 -3.83 -13.87 8.82
N SER A 249 -2.95 -14.34 9.67
CA SER A 249 -2.47 -15.72 9.67
C SER A 249 -3.58 -16.71 10.05
N ALA A 250 -3.35 -18.00 9.83
CA ALA A 250 -4.27 -19.04 10.27
C ALA A 250 -4.47 -19.07 11.80
N GLN A 251 -3.51 -18.53 12.56
CA GLN A 251 -3.56 -18.40 14.02
C GLN A 251 -4.29 -17.12 14.47
N GLY A 252 -4.78 -16.32 13.54
CA GLY A 252 -5.47 -15.06 13.80
C GLY A 252 -4.53 -13.88 14.12
N THR A 253 -3.22 -14.02 13.87
CA THR A 253 -2.23 -12.94 14.04
C THR A 253 -2.08 -12.09 12.80
N THR A 254 -1.74 -10.84 12.98
CA THR A 254 -1.52 -9.85 11.91
C THR A 254 -0.43 -8.86 12.31
N SER A 255 -0.05 -7.99 11.40
CA SER A 255 0.95 -6.95 11.60
C SER A 255 0.34 -5.55 11.43
N LEU A 256 0.93 -4.57 12.12
CA LEU A 256 0.66 -3.15 11.94
C LEU A 256 1.88 -2.50 11.30
N TYR A 257 1.68 -1.80 10.19
CA TYR A 257 2.75 -1.05 9.54
C TYR A 257 2.63 0.42 9.86
N ALA A 258 3.74 1.06 10.18
CA ALA A 258 3.85 2.51 10.33
C ALA A 258 4.73 3.04 9.20
N VAL A 259 4.30 4.12 8.54
CA VAL A 259 5.02 4.68 7.40
C VAL A 259 5.11 6.19 7.51
N GLN A 260 6.28 6.73 7.20
CA GLN A 260 6.47 8.15 6.96
C GLN A 260 6.60 8.38 5.46
N ILE A 261 5.56 8.97 4.87
CA ILE A 261 5.49 9.24 3.44
C ILE A 261 6.34 10.48 3.13
N GLY A 262 7.27 10.34 2.20
CA GLY A 262 8.15 11.41 1.78
C GLY A 262 9.31 10.90 0.92
N GLN A 263 9.95 11.78 0.17
CA GLN A 263 11.05 11.42 -0.75
C GLN A 263 12.31 10.87 -0.05
N ASP A 264 12.48 11.18 1.22
CA ASP A 264 13.56 10.69 2.08
C ASP A 264 13.14 9.48 2.92
N GLY A 265 11.85 9.13 2.93
CA GLY A 265 11.25 7.99 3.60
C GLY A 265 10.67 6.98 2.62
N PHE A 266 9.38 6.67 2.85
CA PHE A 266 8.61 5.78 1.99
C PHE A 266 7.91 6.57 0.89
N HIS A 267 8.16 6.22 -0.37
CA HIS A 267 7.56 6.87 -1.54
C HIS A 267 7.40 5.91 -2.70
N GLY A 268 6.55 6.29 -3.65
CA GLY A 268 6.39 5.60 -4.92
C GLY A 268 7.43 6.01 -5.95
N ILE A 269 7.67 5.17 -6.91
CA ILE A 269 8.46 5.47 -8.11
C ILE A 269 7.65 5.09 -9.34
N SER A 270 7.70 5.94 -10.37
CA SER A 270 7.06 5.66 -11.65
C SER A 270 7.79 6.41 -12.77
N PRO A 271 8.02 5.80 -13.93
CA PRO A 271 8.56 6.49 -15.09
C PRO A 271 7.61 7.54 -15.66
N MET A 272 6.34 7.51 -15.25
CA MET A 272 5.27 8.43 -15.69
C MET A 272 4.96 9.52 -14.67
N GLY A 273 5.71 9.59 -13.56
CA GLY A 273 5.44 10.51 -12.46
C GLY A 273 4.07 10.25 -11.83
N ASN A 274 3.30 11.30 -11.58
CA ASN A 274 1.98 11.17 -10.95
C ASN A 274 0.90 10.52 -11.85
N SER A 275 1.13 10.38 -13.16
CA SER A 275 0.21 9.69 -14.08
C SER A 275 0.51 8.20 -14.13
N ILE A 276 0.38 7.53 -12.99
CA ILE A 276 0.76 6.12 -12.80
C ILE A 276 -0.17 5.14 -13.51
N ILE A 277 -1.40 5.55 -13.82
CA ILE A 277 -2.40 4.73 -14.52
C ILE A 277 -2.61 5.28 -15.92
N GLN A 278 -2.43 4.43 -16.93
CA GLN A 278 -2.72 4.71 -18.33
C GLN A 278 -3.84 3.82 -18.80
N THR A 279 -4.73 4.39 -19.60
CA THR A 279 -5.85 3.66 -20.21
C THR A 279 -5.76 3.80 -21.71
N ALA A 280 -5.60 2.69 -22.42
CA ALA A 280 -5.71 2.63 -23.86
C ALA A 280 -7.14 2.22 -24.24
N LEU A 281 -7.86 3.14 -24.88
CA LEU A 281 -9.23 2.90 -25.30
C LEU A 281 -9.28 2.00 -26.54
N PRO A 282 -10.32 1.16 -26.68
CA PRO A 282 -10.49 0.33 -27.86
C PRO A 282 -10.65 1.18 -29.13
N ASP A 283 -9.83 0.91 -30.15
CA ASP A 283 -9.97 1.53 -31.45
C ASP A 283 -11.17 0.92 -32.20
N LEU A 284 -12.26 1.67 -32.29
CA LEU A 284 -13.49 1.25 -32.98
C LEU A 284 -13.32 1.19 -34.50
N SER A 285 -12.34 1.90 -35.04
CA SER A 285 -12.06 1.95 -36.48
C SER A 285 -11.21 0.78 -37.00
N ALA A 286 -10.46 0.13 -36.08
CA ALA A 286 -9.63 -1.01 -36.41
C ALA A 286 -10.46 -2.18 -36.99
N PRO A 287 -9.93 -3.00 -37.89
CA PRO A 287 -10.64 -4.17 -38.39
C PRO A 287 -10.91 -5.19 -37.30
N GLY A 288 -12.01 -5.96 -37.42
CA GLY A 288 -12.41 -7.01 -36.47
C GLY A 288 -13.61 -6.62 -35.61
N THR A 289 -14.35 -7.63 -35.18
CA THR A 289 -15.56 -7.48 -34.36
C THR A 289 -15.25 -7.26 -32.87
N LEU A 290 -14.11 -7.82 -32.40
CA LEU A 290 -13.64 -7.70 -31.03
C LEU A 290 -12.72 -6.49 -30.91
N LYS A 291 -13.04 -5.62 -29.97
CA LYS A 291 -12.29 -4.41 -29.63
C LYS A 291 -11.59 -4.60 -28.31
N LYS A 292 -10.29 -4.33 -28.29
CA LYS A 292 -9.43 -4.50 -27.14
C LYS A 292 -9.06 -3.14 -26.54
N GLY A 293 -9.13 -3.04 -25.24
CA GLY A 293 -8.59 -1.94 -24.47
C GLY A 293 -7.83 -2.48 -23.29
N ASP A 294 -6.90 -1.71 -22.78
CA ASP A 294 -6.08 -2.07 -21.63
C ASP A 294 -5.96 -0.92 -20.63
N VAL A 295 -5.72 -1.30 -19.40
CA VAL A 295 -5.35 -0.41 -18.34
C VAL A 295 -4.03 -0.89 -17.79
N GLU A 296 -3.01 -0.03 -17.85
CA GLU A 296 -1.67 -0.32 -17.36
C GLU A 296 -1.28 0.65 -16.25
N MET A 297 -0.57 0.12 -15.28
CA MET A 297 0.06 0.86 -14.22
C MET A 297 1.54 0.47 -14.16
N VAL A 298 2.42 1.47 -14.14
CA VAL A 298 3.87 1.24 -14.03
C VAL A 298 4.35 1.93 -12.78
N ALA A 299 4.59 1.16 -11.74
CA ALA A 299 4.98 1.70 -10.46
C ALA A 299 5.85 0.73 -9.66
N GLY A 300 6.47 1.24 -8.64
CA GLY A 300 7.16 0.54 -7.58
C GLY A 300 7.17 1.38 -6.33
N VAL A 301 7.74 0.86 -5.26
CA VAL A 301 7.91 1.59 -4.00
C VAL A 301 9.35 1.51 -3.52
N VAL A 302 9.75 2.50 -2.75
CA VAL A 302 11.10 2.64 -2.21
C VAL A 302 11.04 3.08 -0.76
N LEU A 303 11.89 2.49 0.06
CA LEU A 303 12.16 2.93 1.42
C LEU A 303 13.64 3.31 1.52
N LYS A 304 13.95 4.61 1.43
CA LYS A 304 15.34 5.11 1.47
C LYS A 304 15.97 5.00 2.86
N ASN A 305 15.17 5.26 3.89
CA ASN A 305 15.61 5.15 5.27
C ASN A 305 14.70 4.15 6.02
N SER A 306 15.26 3.03 6.46
CA SER A 306 14.50 2.01 7.20
C SER A 306 13.90 2.53 8.51
N LEU A 307 14.49 3.55 9.14
CA LEU A 307 13.95 4.16 10.36
C LEU A 307 12.67 4.97 10.13
N LYS A 308 12.31 5.24 8.86
CA LYS A 308 11.09 5.98 8.48
C LYS A 308 9.89 5.09 8.17
N ALA A 309 10.05 3.80 8.35
CA ALA A 309 8.94 2.85 8.37
C ALA A 309 9.21 1.79 9.43
N GLY A 310 8.16 1.17 9.94
CA GLY A 310 8.27 0.11 10.93
C GLY A 310 7.14 -0.89 10.82
N VAL A 311 7.33 -2.06 11.39
CA VAL A 311 6.31 -3.11 11.48
C VAL A 311 6.23 -3.65 12.89
N PHE A 312 5.01 -3.68 13.44
CA PHE A 312 4.71 -4.34 14.70
C PHE A 312 4.02 -5.67 14.39
N ARG A 313 4.69 -6.76 14.75
CA ARG A 313 4.28 -8.12 14.43
C ARG A 313 3.50 -8.80 15.56
N ASP A 314 2.90 -9.95 15.25
CA ASP A 314 2.26 -10.89 16.18
C ASP A 314 1.11 -10.33 17.01
N ILE A 315 0.30 -9.45 16.43
CA ILE A 315 -0.92 -8.93 17.03
C ILE A 315 -2.08 -9.87 16.67
N LYS A 316 -2.64 -10.56 17.67
CA LYS A 316 -3.76 -11.47 17.45
C LYS A 316 -5.10 -10.73 17.49
N VAL A 317 -5.88 -10.87 16.40
CA VAL A 317 -7.16 -10.18 16.21
C VAL A 317 -8.37 -11.12 16.10
N GLN A 318 -8.10 -12.44 15.91
CA GLN A 318 -9.13 -13.48 15.77
C GLN A 318 -8.79 -14.70 16.62
#